data_5206383369510143888dac28583f7cf0
#
_entry.id   5206383369510143888dac28583f7cf0
#
_cell.length_a   1.000
_cell.length_b   1.000
_cell.length_c   1.000
_cell.angle_alpha   90.00
_cell.angle_beta   90.00
_cell.angle_gamma   90.00
#
_symmetry.space_group_name_H-M   'P 1'
#
loop_
_entity.id
_entity.type
_entity.pdbx_description
1 polymer ?
#
loop_
_entity_poly.entity_id
_entity_poly.type
_entity_poly.pdbx_seq_one_letter_code
_entity_poly.pdbx_strand_id
1 'polypeptide(L)'
;MALSIAVTTYLHRPIAVLFAMALTTSFAAGEDPMKGADYVRVVADQMHQLELIRVSPHGFLDQRSAIGQIAFNEDASTIVLTPFSGRVTRLIAKVGDQVRRGDSLLEIDSPEQVPPQNEFIAAQAARNKARSQLNLAQIVEKRVRDLYEGKAAPFKDLQQAEAQLAAAESDMRSTDTAFEAARIRLRILGRTDAEISALEQHGTISRVTPITAPIDGTIISRKVGPGQHVKADSGEALYTIADLSTMWLKAQIFEQDIGFVWIGQEIEAKVAAAPNRTFKARIANISSASDLTTRRVMVRSEIGNPDGVLKSDMFASFKIGTNQPSPTPAVPTEAVIREGDVATVWVETEPMLFKRRVVDIGIQQNGLTQIRGGLDVGELVVARGAIFVDNEWRQ
;
A
#
# COMPACT_ATOMS: atom_id res chain seq x y z
N MET A 1 -52.79 -22.17 -10.67
CA MET A 1 -53.72 -21.80 -11.74
C MET A 1 -53.00 -21.99 -13.05
N ALA A 2 -53.34 -23.05 -13.71
CA ALA A 2 -52.78 -23.56 -14.96
C ALA A 2 -53.30 -22.73 -16.15
N LEU A 3 -52.54 -22.58 -17.20
CA LEU A 3 -53.02 -22.70 -18.55
C LEU A 3 -51.90 -23.09 -19.50
N SER A 4 -52.07 -24.24 -20.06
CA SER A 4 -51.39 -24.91 -21.17
C SER A 4 -52.12 -24.54 -22.47
N ILE A 5 -51.45 -24.52 -23.63
CA ILE A 5 -51.95 -24.77 -25.00
C ILE A 5 -50.71 -24.86 -25.90
N ALA A 6 -50.20 -25.99 -26.38
CA ALA A 6 -50.65 -26.88 -27.48
C ALA A 6 -50.12 -26.36 -28.86
N VAL A 7 -49.09 -27.02 -29.37
CA VAL A 7 -48.94 -27.88 -30.57
C VAL A 7 -49.69 -27.44 -31.86
N THR A 8 -48.93 -27.26 -32.94
CA THR A 8 -49.36 -27.72 -34.29
C THR A 8 -48.18 -27.98 -35.21
N THR A 9 -47.98 -29.23 -35.55
CA THR A 9 -47.17 -29.82 -36.62
C THR A 9 -47.82 -29.61 -37.98
N TYR A 10 -47.01 -29.31 -39.01
CA TYR A 10 -47.39 -29.57 -40.40
C TYR A 10 -46.25 -30.21 -41.18
N LEU A 11 -46.53 -31.39 -41.61
CA LEU A 11 -45.77 -32.30 -42.49
C LEU A 11 -46.21 -32.05 -43.93
N HIS A 12 -45.30 -31.84 -44.90
CA HIS A 12 -45.55 -32.17 -46.29
C HIS A 12 -44.23 -32.42 -47.06
N ARG A 13 -44.13 -33.63 -47.58
CA ARG A 13 -43.27 -34.17 -48.66
C ARG A 13 -44.15 -34.41 -49.85
N PRO A 14 -43.65 -34.89 -51.03
CA PRO A 14 -42.53 -34.48 -51.91
C PRO A 14 -43.01 -34.34 -53.40
N ILE A 15 -42.18 -33.85 -54.29
CA ILE A 15 -42.31 -34.19 -55.76
C ILE A 15 -40.90 -34.20 -56.36
N ALA A 16 -40.56 -35.37 -56.86
CA ALA A 16 -39.42 -35.64 -57.74
C ALA A 16 -39.78 -35.33 -59.20
N VAL A 17 -38.88 -34.65 -59.89
CA VAL A 17 -38.90 -34.65 -61.36
C VAL A 17 -37.48 -34.95 -61.89
N LEU A 18 -37.39 -36.09 -62.48
CA LEU A 18 -36.23 -36.54 -63.31
C LEU A 18 -36.27 -35.79 -64.64
N PHE A 19 -35.13 -35.25 -65.08
CA PHE A 19 -34.89 -35.02 -66.51
C PHE A 19 -33.43 -35.35 -66.85
N ALA A 20 -33.32 -36.16 -67.87
CA ALA A 20 -32.09 -36.80 -68.29
C ALA A 20 -31.46 -36.01 -69.47
N MET A 21 -30.14 -36.08 -69.52
CA MET A 21 -29.27 -36.26 -70.70
C MET A 21 -29.05 -35.08 -71.68
N ALA A 22 -27.79 -34.59 -71.67
CA ALA A 22 -27.01 -34.49 -72.91
C ALA A 22 -25.51 -34.29 -72.57
N LEU A 23 -24.68 -35.25 -72.91
CA LEU A 23 -23.22 -35.16 -73.05
C LEU A 23 -22.87 -34.22 -74.18
N THR A 24 -22.10 -33.18 -73.92
CA THR A 24 -21.23 -32.53 -74.88
C THR A 24 -19.83 -32.38 -74.24
N THR A 25 -18.93 -33.21 -74.67
CA THR A 25 -17.50 -33.07 -74.38
C THR A 25 -16.98 -31.85 -75.10
N SER A 26 -16.68 -30.79 -74.37
CA SER A 26 -15.84 -29.68 -74.85
C SER A 26 -14.47 -29.75 -74.14
N PHE A 27 -13.49 -30.03 -74.92
CA PHE A 27 -12.06 -29.86 -74.50
C PHE A 27 -11.85 -28.37 -74.31
N ALA A 28 -11.87 -27.89 -73.05
CA ALA A 28 -11.37 -26.60 -72.70
C ALA A 28 -9.91 -26.68 -72.33
N ALA A 29 -9.12 -25.89 -72.98
CA ALA A 29 -7.69 -25.67 -72.72
C ALA A 29 -7.45 -25.42 -71.23
N GLY A 30 -6.37 -26.03 -70.73
CA GLY A 30 -5.98 -25.89 -69.31
C GLY A 30 -5.79 -24.44 -68.94
N GLU A 31 -6.75 -23.90 -68.20
CA GLU A 31 -6.51 -22.76 -67.35
C GLU A 31 -5.67 -23.24 -66.16
N ASP A 32 -4.51 -22.64 -66.07
CA ASP A 32 -3.59 -22.81 -64.94
C ASP A 32 -4.35 -22.49 -63.66
N PRO A 33 -4.58 -23.41 -62.71
CA PRO A 33 -5.42 -23.16 -61.54
C PRO A 33 -4.80 -22.16 -60.57
N MET A 34 -3.77 -21.46 -60.95
CA MET A 34 -2.99 -20.52 -60.11
C MET A 34 -3.23 -19.02 -60.40
N LYS A 35 -4.09 -18.63 -61.34
CA LYS A 35 -4.48 -17.23 -61.48
C LYS A 35 -5.74 -16.93 -60.70
N GLY A 36 -5.52 -16.40 -59.49
CA GLY A 36 -6.59 -15.99 -58.55
C GLY A 36 -6.42 -16.50 -57.13
N ALA A 37 -5.41 -17.33 -56.84
CA ALA A 37 -5.08 -17.78 -55.52
C ALA A 37 -4.02 -16.88 -54.88
N ASP A 38 -4.11 -16.67 -53.58
CA ASP A 38 -3.20 -15.89 -52.71
C ASP A 38 -1.73 -16.48 -52.71
N TYR A 39 -1.19 -16.84 -53.88
CA TYR A 39 0.13 -17.44 -54.02
C TYR A 39 1.02 -16.61 -54.96
N VAL A 40 2.29 -16.51 -54.59
CA VAL A 40 3.37 -15.92 -55.40
C VAL A 40 4.51 -16.90 -55.51
N ARG A 41 5.00 -17.13 -56.73
CA ARG A 41 6.24 -17.86 -57.00
C ARG A 41 7.37 -16.87 -57.24
N VAL A 42 8.36 -16.87 -56.35
CA VAL A 42 9.54 -16.01 -56.43
C VAL A 42 10.65 -16.78 -57.20
N VAL A 43 11.32 -16.11 -58.15
CA VAL A 43 12.40 -16.72 -58.90
C VAL A 43 13.69 -16.77 -58.07
N ALA A 44 14.59 -17.72 -58.42
CA ALA A 44 15.81 -18.00 -57.62
C ALA A 44 16.68 -16.76 -57.43
N ASP A 45 16.79 -15.92 -58.46
CA ASP A 45 17.57 -14.65 -58.38
C ASP A 45 17.01 -13.61 -57.42
N GLN A 46 15.77 -13.70 -57.06
CA GLN A 46 15.10 -12.78 -56.13
C GLN A 46 15.13 -13.28 -54.69
N MET A 47 15.39 -14.57 -54.47
CA MET A 47 15.41 -15.18 -53.13
C MET A 47 16.42 -14.55 -52.18
N HIS A 48 17.54 -13.98 -52.71
CA HIS A 48 18.53 -13.28 -51.89
C HIS A 48 18.01 -12.03 -51.20
N GLN A 49 16.84 -11.49 -51.65
CA GLN A 49 16.17 -10.33 -51.06
C GLN A 49 15.24 -10.72 -49.90
N LEU A 50 14.99 -12.02 -49.74
CA LEU A 50 14.08 -12.54 -48.74
C LEU A 50 14.81 -13.16 -47.57
N GLU A 51 14.39 -12.90 -46.37
CA GLU A 51 14.82 -13.57 -45.16
C GLU A 51 13.65 -14.41 -44.64
N LEU A 52 13.83 -15.72 -44.61
CA LEU A 52 12.84 -16.67 -44.10
C LEU A 52 13.15 -16.99 -42.67
N ILE A 53 12.13 -16.90 -41.82
CA ILE A 53 12.22 -17.20 -40.38
C ILE A 53 11.19 -18.26 -40.04
N ARG A 54 11.60 -19.23 -39.22
CA ARG A 54 10.67 -20.20 -38.66
C ARG A 54 9.88 -19.61 -37.50
N VAL A 55 8.56 -19.69 -37.55
CA VAL A 55 7.68 -19.25 -36.47
C VAL A 55 8.01 -19.99 -35.19
N SER A 56 8.38 -19.30 -34.18
CA SER A 56 8.72 -19.83 -32.86
C SER A 56 7.75 -19.37 -31.77
N PRO A 57 7.52 -20.20 -30.76
CA PRO A 57 6.69 -19.76 -29.62
C PRO A 57 7.43 -18.68 -28.81
N HIS A 58 6.76 -17.61 -28.49
CA HIS A 58 7.27 -16.53 -27.64
C HIS A 58 6.26 -16.18 -26.54
N GLY A 59 6.73 -15.96 -25.32
CA GLY A 59 5.89 -15.53 -24.21
C GLY A 59 5.69 -14.02 -24.23
N PHE A 60 4.52 -13.59 -24.65
CA PHE A 60 4.14 -12.18 -24.59
C PHE A 60 3.53 -11.86 -23.24
N LEU A 61 3.96 -10.74 -22.66
CA LEU A 61 3.37 -10.19 -21.43
C LEU A 61 2.40 -9.07 -21.82
N ASP A 62 1.13 -9.30 -21.61
CA ASP A 62 0.16 -8.19 -21.65
C ASP A 62 0.42 -7.31 -20.41
N GLN A 63 0.81 -6.07 -20.66
CA GLN A 63 1.13 -5.11 -19.61
C GLN A 63 0.15 -3.96 -19.67
N ARG A 64 -0.53 -3.71 -18.55
CA ARG A 64 -1.33 -2.51 -18.37
C ARG A 64 -0.49 -1.46 -17.65
N SER A 65 -0.55 -0.24 -18.14
CA SER A 65 0.12 0.88 -17.48
C SER A 65 -0.88 1.60 -16.58
N ALA A 66 -0.50 1.83 -15.35
CA ALA A 66 -1.26 2.65 -14.44
C ALA A 66 -0.40 3.81 -13.93
N ILE A 67 -1.06 4.91 -13.61
CA ILE A 67 -0.44 6.10 -13.04
C ILE A 67 -0.85 6.17 -11.58
N GLY A 68 0.10 6.52 -10.75
CA GLY A 68 -0.09 6.70 -9.32
C GLY A 68 0.85 7.76 -8.77
N GLN A 69 0.84 7.87 -7.47
CA GLN A 69 1.73 8.76 -6.73
C GLN A 69 2.31 8.04 -5.51
N ILE A 70 3.51 8.44 -5.13
CA ILE A 70 4.12 8.01 -3.89
C ILE A 70 3.42 8.72 -2.74
N ALA A 71 3.16 8.03 -1.66
CA ALA A 71 2.61 8.59 -0.42
C ALA A 71 3.36 8.04 0.78
N PHE A 72 3.27 8.72 1.90
CA PHE A 72 3.76 8.19 3.16
C PHE A 72 3.03 6.89 3.51
N ASN A 73 3.74 6.02 4.19
CA ASN A 73 3.14 4.85 4.81
C ASN A 73 2.32 5.32 6.04
N GLU A 74 1.00 5.36 5.90
CA GLU A 74 0.10 5.82 6.96
C GLU A 74 0.13 4.88 8.18
N ASP A 75 0.40 3.58 7.95
CA ASP A 75 0.51 2.59 9.03
C ASP A 75 1.80 2.78 9.85
N ALA A 76 2.82 3.44 9.27
CA ALA A 76 4.09 3.78 9.92
C ALA A 76 4.21 5.30 10.20
N SER A 77 3.10 6.01 10.26
CA SER A 77 3.05 7.43 10.55
C SER A 77 2.11 7.72 11.71
N THR A 78 2.37 8.81 12.43
CA THR A 78 1.50 9.25 13.51
C THR A 78 1.44 10.77 13.58
N ILE A 79 0.30 11.26 14.01
CA ILE A 79 0.11 12.66 14.33
C ILE A 79 0.43 12.89 15.81
N VAL A 80 1.11 13.99 16.10
CA VAL A 80 1.38 14.42 17.48
C VAL A 80 0.37 15.48 17.86
N LEU A 81 -0.44 15.14 18.85
CA LEU A 81 -1.43 16.04 19.44
C LEU A 81 -0.92 16.55 20.79
N THR A 82 -1.54 17.61 21.33
CA THR A 82 -1.30 18.04 22.69
C THR A 82 -2.37 17.51 23.63
N PRO A 83 -2.00 16.90 24.77
CA PRO A 83 -2.96 16.47 25.77
C PRO A 83 -3.44 17.61 26.70
N PHE A 84 -2.88 18.82 26.58
CA PHE A 84 -3.21 19.99 27.41
C PHE A 84 -3.15 21.28 26.61
N SER A 85 -3.90 22.27 27.07
CA SER A 85 -3.93 23.60 26.48
C SER A 85 -2.79 24.47 27.00
N GLY A 86 -2.25 25.33 26.15
CA GLY A 86 -1.17 26.22 26.54
C GLY A 86 -0.55 26.99 25.38
N ARG A 87 0.48 27.78 25.70
CA ARG A 87 1.20 28.57 24.72
C ARG A 87 2.53 27.92 24.38
N VAL A 88 2.84 27.78 23.09
CA VAL A 88 4.14 27.27 22.63
C VAL A 88 5.21 28.29 22.98
N THR A 89 6.16 27.90 23.82
CA THR A 89 7.28 28.73 24.26
C THR A 89 8.51 28.53 23.42
N ARG A 90 8.77 27.29 23.01
CA ARG A 90 9.95 26.93 22.23
C ARG A 90 9.64 25.83 21.24
N LEU A 91 10.09 25.99 19.99
CA LEU A 91 10.13 24.94 18.98
C LEU A 91 11.55 24.36 18.97
N ILE A 92 11.66 23.06 19.13
CA ILE A 92 12.94 22.33 19.16
C ILE A 92 13.16 21.65 17.82
N ALA A 93 12.18 20.85 17.37
CA ALA A 93 12.30 20.07 16.17
C ALA A 93 11.68 20.77 14.93
N LYS A 94 12.31 20.57 13.77
CA LYS A 94 11.93 21.15 12.48
C LYS A 94 11.49 20.07 11.51
N VAL A 95 10.78 20.47 10.46
CA VAL A 95 10.44 19.57 9.35
C VAL A 95 11.72 19.07 8.68
N GLY A 96 11.83 17.77 8.49
CA GLY A 96 13.01 17.08 7.96
C GLY A 96 13.93 16.49 9.03
N ASP A 97 13.78 16.87 10.30
CA ASP A 97 14.60 16.29 11.38
C ASP A 97 14.19 14.82 11.64
N GLN A 98 15.21 13.99 11.89
CA GLN A 98 15.03 12.64 12.41
C GLN A 98 14.92 12.70 13.92
N VAL A 99 13.90 12.06 14.46
CA VAL A 99 13.61 12.01 15.89
C VAL A 99 13.44 10.58 16.36
N ARG A 100 13.78 10.35 17.63
CA ARG A 100 13.53 9.09 18.32
C ARG A 100 12.35 9.24 19.26
N ARG A 101 11.70 8.15 19.57
CA ARG A 101 10.65 8.11 20.58
C ARG A 101 11.15 8.72 21.89
N GLY A 102 10.41 9.70 22.40
CA GLY A 102 10.76 10.45 23.62
C GLY A 102 11.54 11.74 23.38
N ASP A 103 12.05 12.00 22.18
CA ASP A 103 12.72 13.27 21.87
C ASP A 103 11.74 14.44 21.96
N SER A 104 12.17 15.55 22.54
CA SER A 104 11.37 16.76 22.69
C SER A 104 11.20 17.47 21.34
N LEU A 105 9.94 17.70 20.93
CA LEU A 105 9.60 18.38 19.70
C LEU A 105 9.38 19.89 19.92
N LEU A 106 8.69 20.23 20.98
CA LEU A 106 8.41 21.62 21.40
C LEU A 106 8.12 21.68 22.90
N GLU A 107 8.08 22.88 23.44
CA GLU A 107 7.69 23.15 24.83
C GLU A 107 6.43 24.03 24.87
N ILE A 108 5.52 23.67 25.78
CA ILE A 108 4.26 24.40 26.01
C ILE A 108 4.23 24.92 27.45
N ASP A 109 3.94 26.20 27.63
CA ASP A 109 3.56 26.76 28.91
C ASP A 109 2.06 26.54 29.15
N SER A 110 1.75 25.60 30.05
CA SER A 110 0.36 25.21 30.37
C SER A 110 0.05 25.48 31.82
N PRO A 111 -0.90 26.42 32.09
CA PRO A 111 -1.40 26.63 33.45
C PRO A 111 -2.07 25.39 34.05
N GLU A 112 -2.61 24.49 33.21
CA GLU A 112 -3.30 23.25 33.62
C GLU A 112 -2.37 22.27 34.34
N GLN A 113 -1.06 22.42 34.17
CA GLN A 113 -0.02 21.59 34.80
C GLN A 113 0.25 21.96 36.28
N VAL A 114 -0.20 23.14 36.73
CA VAL A 114 0.09 23.62 38.09
C VAL A 114 -0.74 22.91 39.17
N PRO A 115 -2.09 22.81 39.06
CA PRO A 115 -2.90 22.18 40.10
C PRO A 115 -2.50 20.75 40.46
N PRO A 116 -2.24 19.83 39.47
CA PRO A 116 -1.82 18.48 39.81
C PRO A 116 -0.48 18.39 40.52
N GLN A 117 0.47 19.28 40.23
CA GLN A 117 1.76 19.35 40.92
C GLN A 117 1.58 19.83 42.37
N ASN A 118 0.71 20.82 42.61
CA ASN A 118 0.35 21.25 43.95
C ASN A 118 -0.31 20.12 44.76
N GLU A 119 -1.25 19.40 44.14
CA GLU A 119 -1.90 18.25 44.76
C GLU A 119 -0.88 17.16 45.18
N PHE A 120 0.07 16.87 44.32
CA PHE A 120 1.15 15.91 44.61
C PHE A 120 2.01 16.38 45.80
N ILE A 121 2.44 17.65 45.84
CA ILE A 121 3.23 18.21 46.95
C ILE A 121 2.43 18.14 48.24
N ALA A 122 1.12 18.49 48.22
CA ALA A 122 0.25 18.42 49.40
C ALA A 122 0.10 16.97 49.89
N ALA A 123 -0.10 16.01 48.99
CA ALA A 123 -0.19 14.59 49.32
C ALA A 123 1.12 14.05 49.94
N GLN A 124 2.27 14.47 49.40
CA GLN A 124 3.59 14.16 49.95
C GLN A 124 3.75 14.69 51.38
N ALA A 125 3.38 15.91 51.62
CA ALA A 125 3.44 16.54 52.95
C ALA A 125 2.53 15.81 53.96
N ALA A 126 1.30 15.46 53.54
CA ALA A 126 0.38 14.66 54.35
C ALA A 126 0.92 13.27 54.71
N ARG A 127 1.50 12.57 53.72
CA ARG A 127 2.16 11.29 53.91
C ARG A 127 3.33 11.36 54.89
N ASN A 128 4.20 12.35 54.74
CA ASN A 128 5.31 12.57 55.68
C ASN A 128 4.87 12.83 57.08
N LYS A 129 3.79 13.62 57.29
CA LYS A 129 3.16 13.85 58.56
C LYS A 129 2.61 12.55 59.18
N ALA A 130 1.84 11.77 58.39
CA ALA A 130 1.25 10.52 58.86
C ALA A 130 2.37 9.49 59.22
N ARG A 131 3.45 9.45 58.43
CA ARG A 131 4.62 8.60 58.73
C ARG A 131 5.26 8.96 60.06
N SER A 132 5.41 10.26 60.36
CA SER A 132 5.96 10.72 61.65
C SER A 132 5.03 10.39 62.81
N GLN A 133 3.72 10.48 62.62
CA GLN A 133 2.69 10.16 63.62
C GLN A 133 2.69 8.63 63.87
N LEU A 134 2.76 7.82 62.84
CA LEU A 134 2.87 6.34 62.97
C LEU A 134 4.12 5.92 63.75
N ASN A 135 5.28 6.48 63.43
CA ASN A 135 6.51 6.24 64.16
C ASN A 135 6.40 6.59 65.66
N LEU A 136 5.78 7.76 65.96
CA LEU A 136 5.53 8.14 67.34
C LEU A 136 4.59 7.14 68.04
N ALA A 137 3.47 6.76 67.42
CA ALA A 137 2.50 5.81 67.98
C ALA A 137 3.14 4.43 68.23
N GLN A 138 4.01 3.94 67.32
CA GLN A 138 4.78 2.71 67.50
C GLN A 138 5.69 2.78 68.74
N ILE A 139 6.42 3.87 68.92
CA ILE A 139 7.33 4.06 70.07
C ILE A 139 6.52 4.12 71.38
N VAL A 140 5.38 4.80 71.40
CA VAL A 140 4.51 4.93 72.57
C VAL A 140 3.92 3.56 72.94
N GLU A 141 3.34 2.86 71.95
CA GLU A 141 2.71 1.54 72.12
C GLU A 141 3.74 0.56 72.69
N LYS A 142 4.92 0.47 72.10
CA LYS A 142 5.98 -0.41 72.57
C LYS A 142 6.37 -0.13 74.03
N ARG A 143 6.54 1.15 74.38
CA ARG A 143 6.87 1.56 75.75
C ARG A 143 5.79 1.16 76.74
N VAL A 144 4.52 1.40 76.43
CA VAL A 144 3.38 1.09 77.30
C VAL A 144 3.24 -0.45 77.40
N ARG A 145 3.49 -1.20 76.37
CA ARG A 145 3.48 -2.66 76.40
C ARG A 145 4.58 -3.21 77.35
N ASP A 146 5.80 -2.70 77.21
CA ASP A 146 6.92 -3.11 78.08
C ASP A 146 6.60 -2.80 79.59
N LEU A 147 5.99 -1.65 79.88
CA LEU A 147 5.55 -1.29 81.23
C LEU A 147 4.41 -2.18 81.73
N TYR A 148 3.46 -2.53 80.88
CA TYR A 148 2.36 -3.43 81.21
C TYR A 148 2.89 -4.85 81.55
N GLU A 149 3.75 -5.37 80.71
CA GLU A 149 4.40 -6.64 80.94
C GLU A 149 5.22 -6.65 82.23
N GLY A 150 5.86 -5.54 82.58
CA GLY A 150 6.53 -5.30 83.85
C GLY A 150 5.59 -5.00 85.04
N LYS A 151 4.24 -5.05 84.82
CA LYS A 151 3.21 -4.72 85.84
C LYS A 151 3.29 -3.27 86.35
N ALA A 152 3.85 -2.34 85.55
CA ALA A 152 4.01 -0.95 85.93
C ALA A 152 2.95 0.01 85.21
N ALA A 153 2.11 -0.54 84.35
CA ALA A 153 1.03 0.21 83.67
C ALA A 153 -0.28 -0.58 83.68
N PRO A 154 -1.44 0.05 83.78
CA PRO A 154 -2.74 -0.61 83.71
C PRO A 154 -3.07 -1.07 82.27
N PHE A 155 -3.88 -2.12 82.10
CA PHE A 155 -4.31 -2.68 80.80
C PHE A 155 -5.04 -1.65 79.95
N LYS A 156 -5.76 -0.73 80.56
CA LYS A 156 -6.46 0.39 79.87
C LYS A 156 -5.48 1.23 79.06
N ASP A 157 -4.30 1.53 79.62
CA ASP A 157 -3.28 2.36 78.90
C ASP A 157 -2.72 1.63 77.70
N LEU A 158 -2.52 0.30 77.83
CA LEU A 158 -2.11 -0.53 76.70
C LEU A 158 -3.19 -0.52 75.60
N GLN A 159 -4.46 -0.75 75.95
CA GLN A 159 -5.55 -0.71 74.96
C GLN A 159 -5.67 0.67 74.26
N GLN A 160 -5.42 1.74 74.98
CA GLN A 160 -5.43 3.09 74.41
C GLN A 160 -4.25 3.30 73.46
N ALA A 161 -3.06 2.84 73.78
CA ALA A 161 -1.88 2.92 72.92
C ALA A 161 -2.05 2.07 71.65
N GLU A 162 -2.59 0.87 71.78
CA GLU A 162 -2.92 0.02 70.64
C GLU A 162 -3.96 0.64 69.68
N ALA A 163 -5.00 1.25 70.26
CA ALA A 163 -6.01 1.97 69.45
C ALA A 163 -5.42 3.20 68.75
N GLN A 164 -4.48 3.93 69.36
CA GLN A 164 -3.76 5.04 68.73
C GLN A 164 -2.84 4.55 67.58
N LEU A 165 -2.17 3.45 67.79
CA LEU A 165 -1.33 2.81 66.74
C LEU A 165 -2.20 2.39 65.55
N ALA A 166 -3.31 1.70 65.79
CA ALA A 166 -4.23 1.27 64.72
C ALA A 166 -4.81 2.48 63.93
N ALA A 167 -5.12 3.57 64.61
CA ALA A 167 -5.56 4.82 63.98
C ALA A 167 -4.43 5.42 63.09
N ALA A 168 -3.20 5.51 63.60
CA ALA A 168 -2.06 6.04 62.86
C ALA A 168 -1.68 5.15 61.67
N GLU A 169 -1.81 3.84 61.79
CA GLU A 169 -1.65 2.92 60.67
C GLU A 169 -2.70 3.11 59.56
N SER A 170 -3.95 3.35 59.97
CA SER A 170 -5.04 3.64 59.05
C SER A 170 -4.82 4.96 58.30
N ASP A 171 -4.39 6.00 59.02
CA ASP A 171 -4.07 7.31 58.41
C ASP A 171 -2.87 7.18 57.41
N MET A 172 -1.86 6.42 57.78
CA MET A 172 -0.73 6.19 56.90
C MET A 172 -1.16 5.48 55.61
N ARG A 173 -1.98 4.43 55.68
CA ARG A 173 -2.52 3.76 54.48
C ARG A 173 -3.33 4.68 53.62
N SER A 174 -4.17 5.52 54.22
CA SER A 174 -4.99 6.49 53.49
C SER A 174 -4.13 7.50 52.75
N THR A 175 -3.12 8.08 53.44
CA THR A 175 -2.22 9.09 52.83
C THR A 175 -1.29 8.49 51.81
N ASP A 176 -0.83 7.25 51.93
CA ASP A 176 -0.08 6.50 50.92
C ASP A 176 -0.92 6.33 49.66
N THR A 177 -2.20 5.95 49.81
CA THR A 177 -3.11 5.80 48.66
C THR A 177 -3.34 7.16 47.94
N ALA A 178 -3.52 8.23 48.71
CA ALA A 178 -3.68 9.57 48.11
C ALA A 178 -2.41 10.04 47.39
N PHE A 179 -1.23 9.76 47.94
CA PHE A 179 0.06 10.09 47.29
C PHE A 179 0.26 9.34 45.98
N GLU A 180 0.00 8.02 45.98
CA GLU A 180 0.13 7.22 44.76
C GLU A 180 -0.91 7.64 43.70
N ALA A 181 -2.12 8.00 44.08
CA ALA A 181 -3.13 8.55 43.18
C ALA A 181 -2.66 9.85 42.51
N ALA A 182 -2.09 10.79 43.30
CA ALA A 182 -1.54 12.03 42.78
C ALA A 182 -0.34 11.78 41.83
N ARG A 183 0.51 10.81 42.17
CA ARG A 183 1.64 10.37 41.34
C ARG A 183 1.19 9.82 39.99
N ILE A 184 0.20 8.92 39.99
CA ILE A 184 -0.40 8.35 38.78
C ILE A 184 -1.00 9.47 37.92
N ARG A 185 -1.67 10.45 38.53
CA ARG A 185 -2.24 11.59 37.81
C ARG A 185 -1.19 12.39 37.04
N LEU A 186 -0.01 12.63 37.65
CA LEU A 186 1.11 13.30 36.96
C LEU A 186 1.64 12.50 35.78
N ARG A 187 1.70 11.14 35.90
CA ARG A 187 2.09 10.26 34.77
C ARG A 187 1.08 10.32 33.62
N ILE A 188 -0.22 10.31 33.92
CA ILE A 188 -1.28 10.45 32.90
C ILE A 188 -1.15 11.78 32.17
N LEU A 189 -0.72 12.83 32.87
CA LEU A 189 -0.45 14.15 32.29
C LEU A 189 0.92 14.23 31.58
N GLY A 190 1.58 13.10 31.35
CA GLY A 190 2.81 13.02 30.55
C GLY A 190 4.11 13.34 31.29
N ARG A 191 4.08 13.48 32.63
CA ARG A 191 5.31 13.66 33.40
C ARG A 191 6.08 12.35 33.51
N THR A 192 7.38 12.43 33.28
CA THR A 192 8.29 11.30 33.44
C THR A 192 8.55 11.01 34.93
N ASP A 193 8.94 9.78 35.26
CA ASP A 193 9.30 9.43 36.63
C ASP A 193 10.47 10.26 37.16
N ALA A 194 11.39 10.67 36.30
CA ALA A 194 12.49 11.58 36.65
C ALA A 194 12.00 12.97 37.06
N GLU A 195 11.05 13.54 36.29
CA GLU A 195 10.45 14.84 36.62
C GLU A 195 9.62 14.77 37.91
N ILE A 196 8.89 13.69 38.13
CA ILE A 196 8.11 13.46 39.38
C ILE A 196 9.06 13.34 40.57
N SER A 197 10.17 12.60 40.43
CA SER A 197 11.17 12.49 41.49
C SER A 197 11.86 13.83 41.78
N ALA A 198 12.14 14.63 40.75
CA ALA A 198 12.67 15.97 40.93
C ALA A 198 11.67 16.91 41.64
N LEU A 199 10.37 16.82 41.32
CA LEU A 199 9.32 17.54 42.00
C LEU A 199 9.20 17.09 43.47
N GLU A 200 9.30 15.79 43.76
CA GLU A 200 9.29 15.23 45.11
C GLU A 200 10.45 15.74 45.97
N GLN A 201 11.66 15.87 45.38
CA GLN A 201 12.87 16.29 46.10
C GLN A 201 12.95 17.81 46.28
N HIS A 202 12.62 18.57 45.23
CA HIS A 202 12.86 20.01 45.21
C HIS A 202 11.60 20.87 45.40
N GLY A 203 10.41 20.30 45.21
CA GLY A 203 9.15 21.04 45.33
C GLY A 203 8.96 22.11 44.24
N THR A 204 9.76 22.12 43.19
CA THR A 204 9.72 23.17 42.16
C THR A 204 8.66 22.87 41.11
N ILE A 205 7.64 23.71 41.04
CA ILE A 205 6.55 23.60 40.08
C ILE A 205 6.99 24.15 38.73
N SER A 206 6.79 23.37 37.67
CA SER A 206 7.01 23.79 36.29
C SER A 206 5.73 23.86 35.50
N ARG A 207 5.47 25.02 34.87
CA ARG A 207 4.40 25.20 33.91
C ARG A 207 4.77 24.73 32.51
N VAL A 208 6.09 24.69 32.22
CA VAL A 208 6.60 24.28 30.92
C VAL A 208 6.66 22.76 30.86
N THR A 209 6.06 22.22 29.81
CA THR A 209 6.03 20.79 29.55
C THR A 209 6.47 20.50 28.13
N PRO A 210 7.40 19.56 27.91
CA PRO A 210 7.79 19.13 26.59
C PRO A 210 6.71 18.25 25.97
N ILE A 211 6.46 18.43 24.68
CA ILE A 211 5.73 17.47 23.85
C ILE A 211 6.78 16.63 23.13
N THR A 212 6.69 15.32 23.31
CA THR A 212 7.69 14.37 22.81
C THR A 212 7.20 13.57 21.61
N ALA A 213 8.14 13.03 20.84
CA ALA A 213 7.86 12.13 19.73
C ALA A 213 7.31 10.79 20.25
N PRO A 214 6.15 10.31 19.77
CA PRO A 214 5.57 9.02 20.17
C PRO A 214 6.24 7.82 19.47
N ILE A 215 6.86 8.04 18.31
CA ILE A 215 7.57 7.03 17.50
C ILE A 215 8.91 7.57 17.01
N ASP A 216 9.79 6.65 16.58
CA ASP A 216 10.96 6.98 15.80
C ASP A 216 10.55 7.36 14.37
N GLY A 217 11.24 8.30 13.72
CA GLY A 217 10.95 8.65 12.34
C GLY A 217 11.42 10.04 11.96
N THR A 218 10.93 10.52 10.83
CA THR A 218 11.22 11.86 10.30
C THR A 218 9.99 12.75 10.42
N ILE A 219 10.19 13.99 10.82
CA ILE A 219 9.12 15.00 10.87
C ILE A 219 8.76 15.42 9.45
N ILE A 220 7.57 15.04 9.00
CA ILE A 220 7.08 15.34 7.64
C ILE A 220 6.22 16.60 7.58
N SER A 221 5.63 17.01 8.71
CA SER A 221 4.77 18.18 8.78
C SER A 221 4.82 18.81 10.16
N ARG A 222 4.75 20.15 10.21
CA ARG A 222 4.58 20.94 11.41
C ARG A 222 3.51 22.01 11.15
N LYS A 223 2.45 22.01 11.96
CA LYS A 223 1.33 22.95 11.83
C LYS A 223 1.25 23.95 12.99
N VAL A 224 2.27 24.03 13.80
CA VAL A 224 2.34 24.89 14.98
C VAL A 224 3.48 25.89 14.86
N GLY A 225 3.24 27.13 15.31
CA GLY A 225 4.22 28.23 15.34
C GLY A 225 4.65 28.65 16.75
N PRO A 226 5.79 29.38 16.87
CA PRO A 226 6.21 29.92 18.16
C PRO A 226 5.20 30.95 18.67
N GLY A 227 4.87 30.89 19.97
CA GLY A 227 3.92 31.77 20.61
C GLY A 227 2.44 31.47 20.35
N GLN A 228 2.16 30.49 19.49
CA GLN A 228 0.80 30.04 19.20
C GLN A 228 0.16 29.40 20.44
N HIS A 229 -1.12 29.67 20.66
CA HIS A 229 -1.91 28.97 21.67
C HIS A 229 -2.50 27.70 21.08
N VAL A 230 -2.26 26.57 21.71
CA VAL A 230 -2.78 25.25 21.34
C VAL A 230 -3.81 24.81 22.39
N LYS A 231 -4.82 24.06 21.96
CA LYS A 231 -5.89 23.56 22.84
C LYS A 231 -5.86 22.04 22.88
N ALA A 232 -6.01 21.49 24.07
CA ALA A 232 -6.32 20.08 24.23
C ALA A 232 -7.60 19.76 23.45
N ASP A 233 -7.70 18.54 22.95
CA ASP A 233 -8.88 18.00 22.25
C ASP A 233 -9.33 18.76 20.99
N SER A 234 -8.51 19.67 20.47
CA SER A 234 -8.81 20.35 19.20
C SER A 234 -8.76 19.41 17.99
N GLY A 235 -8.12 18.25 18.13
CA GLY A 235 -7.85 17.33 17.01
C GLY A 235 -6.80 17.87 16.03
N GLU A 236 -6.22 19.05 16.27
CA GLU A 236 -5.21 19.64 15.41
C GLU A 236 -3.84 18.98 15.64
N ALA A 237 -3.29 18.40 14.58
CA ALA A 237 -1.95 17.85 14.61
C ALA A 237 -0.91 18.96 14.76
N LEU A 238 -0.05 18.90 15.78
CA LEU A 238 1.10 19.79 15.92
C LEU A 238 2.23 19.41 14.99
N TYR A 239 2.52 18.11 14.94
CA TYR A 239 3.49 17.48 14.05
C TYR A 239 2.90 16.22 13.44
N THR A 240 3.48 15.81 12.33
CA THR A 240 3.32 14.45 11.78
C THR A 240 4.70 13.85 11.65
N ILE A 241 4.88 12.65 12.19
CA ILE A 241 6.12 11.88 12.15
C ILE A 241 5.85 10.61 11.37
N ALA A 242 6.74 10.24 10.44
CA ALA A 242 6.62 9.04 9.65
C ALA A 242 7.97 8.33 9.52
N ASP A 243 7.92 7.00 9.47
CA ASP A 243 9.03 6.20 8.97
C ASP A 243 9.05 6.27 7.45
N LEU A 244 10.14 6.79 6.89
CA LEU A 244 10.32 6.96 5.45
C LEU A 244 11.07 5.80 4.79
N SER A 245 11.41 4.74 5.52
CA SER A 245 12.10 3.55 4.98
C SER A 245 11.23 2.76 4.01
N THR A 246 9.91 2.83 4.21
CA THR A 246 8.89 2.26 3.33
C THR A 246 7.88 3.33 2.95
N MET A 247 7.53 3.38 1.68
CA MET A 247 6.53 4.30 1.15
C MET A 247 5.39 3.52 0.52
N TRP A 248 4.27 4.17 0.32
CA TRP A 248 3.17 3.61 -0.46
C TRP A 248 3.16 4.18 -1.87
N LEU A 249 2.92 3.32 -2.82
CA LEU A 249 2.54 3.68 -4.17
C LEU A 249 1.01 3.54 -4.26
N LYS A 250 0.31 4.65 -4.29
CA LYS A 250 -1.15 4.73 -4.46
C LYS A 250 -1.45 4.93 -5.94
N ALA A 251 -2.12 3.97 -6.54
CA ALA A 251 -2.44 3.96 -7.95
C ALA A 251 -3.93 3.87 -8.18
N GLN A 252 -4.38 4.50 -9.26
CA GLN A 252 -5.76 4.46 -9.69
C GLN A 252 -5.87 3.62 -10.96
N ILE A 253 -6.49 2.44 -10.85
CA ILE A 253 -6.66 1.48 -11.95
C ILE A 253 -8.09 1.56 -12.46
N PHE A 254 -8.26 1.50 -13.79
CA PHE A 254 -9.59 1.46 -14.38
C PHE A 254 -10.36 0.19 -13.97
N GLU A 255 -11.66 0.31 -13.79
CA GLU A 255 -12.54 -0.79 -13.39
C GLU A 255 -12.42 -2.00 -14.34
N GLN A 256 -12.27 -1.77 -15.64
CA GLN A 256 -12.06 -2.81 -16.65
C GLN A 256 -10.76 -3.60 -16.48
N ASP A 257 -9.73 -2.99 -15.87
CA ASP A 257 -8.41 -3.59 -15.70
C ASP A 257 -8.23 -4.25 -14.32
N ILE A 258 -9.19 -4.06 -13.40
CA ILE A 258 -9.07 -4.56 -12.01
C ILE A 258 -9.03 -6.10 -11.94
N GLY A 259 -9.68 -6.78 -12.88
CA GLY A 259 -9.65 -8.25 -12.96
C GLY A 259 -8.27 -8.86 -13.20
N PHE A 260 -7.29 -8.05 -13.58
CA PHE A 260 -5.89 -8.46 -13.80
C PHE A 260 -4.97 -8.11 -12.62
N VAL A 261 -5.53 -7.63 -11.52
CA VAL A 261 -4.77 -7.16 -10.36
C VAL A 261 -5.13 -7.98 -9.13
N TRP A 262 -4.14 -8.47 -8.41
CA TRP A 262 -4.34 -9.25 -7.19
C TRP A 262 -3.36 -8.86 -6.09
N ILE A 263 -3.76 -9.10 -4.85
CA ILE A 263 -2.91 -8.85 -3.68
C ILE A 263 -1.69 -9.78 -3.72
N GLY A 264 -0.52 -9.23 -3.42
CA GLY A 264 0.76 -9.92 -3.48
C GLY A 264 1.46 -9.86 -4.84
N GLN A 265 0.82 -9.33 -5.89
CA GLN A 265 1.41 -9.18 -7.21
C GLN A 265 2.60 -8.22 -7.18
N GLU A 266 3.70 -8.64 -7.82
CA GLU A 266 4.86 -7.77 -8.01
C GLU A 266 4.65 -6.84 -9.21
N ILE A 267 5.01 -5.59 -9.03
CA ILE A 267 4.91 -4.54 -10.04
C ILE A 267 6.23 -3.79 -10.16
N GLU A 268 6.50 -3.27 -11.33
CA GLU A 268 7.63 -2.40 -11.60
C GLU A 268 7.16 -0.95 -11.72
N ALA A 269 7.62 -0.11 -10.79
CA ALA A 269 7.31 1.31 -10.76
C ALA A 269 8.50 2.13 -11.28
N LYS A 270 8.19 3.12 -12.12
CA LYS A 270 9.11 4.16 -12.57
C LYS A 270 8.64 5.49 -12.01
N VAL A 271 9.53 6.17 -11.29
CA VAL A 271 9.25 7.48 -10.70
C VAL A 271 9.88 8.56 -11.57
N ALA A 272 9.14 9.61 -11.88
CA ALA A 272 9.60 10.67 -12.77
C ALA A 272 10.90 11.34 -12.28
N ALA A 273 11.07 11.44 -10.96
CA ALA A 273 12.29 12.01 -10.34
C ALA A 273 13.54 11.10 -10.44
N ALA A 274 13.37 9.81 -10.80
CA ALA A 274 14.47 8.85 -10.96
C ALA A 274 14.27 8.01 -12.23
N PRO A 275 14.37 8.59 -13.44
CA PRO A 275 13.95 7.96 -14.69
C PRO A 275 14.77 6.72 -15.06
N ASN A 276 16.02 6.66 -14.60
CA ASN A 276 16.94 5.53 -14.87
C ASN A 276 16.83 4.41 -13.83
N ARG A 277 15.91 4.52 -12.87
CA ARG A 277 15.74 3.56 -11.79
C ARG A 277 14.34 2.95 -11.83
N THR A 278 14.29 1.63 -11.78
CA THR A 278 13.04 0.88 -11.63
C THR A 278 12.94 0.40 -10.18
N PHE A 279 11.81 0.64 -9.57
CA PHE A 279 11.52 0.24 -8.21
C PHE A 279 10.57 -0.96 -8.24
N LYS A 280 10.93 -2.01 -7.51
CA LYS A 280 10.02 -3.14 -7.31
C LYS A 280 9.07 -2.81 -6.17
N ALA A 281 7.80 -3.06 -6.39
CA ALA A 281 6.77 -2.88 -5.38
C ALA A 281 5.83 -4.10 -5.39
N ARG A 282 5.11 -4.30 -4.29
CA ARG A 282 4.14 -5.39 -4.15
C ARG A 282 2.78 -4.82 -3.80
N ILE A 283 1.74 -5.28 -4.49
CA ILE A 283 0.37 -4.88 -4.21
C ILE A 283 -0.04 -5.43 -2.85
N ALA A 284 -0.30 -4.52 -1.91
CA ALA A 284 -0.68 -4.84 -0.54
C ALA A 284 -2.19 -4.78 -0.33
N ASN A 285 -2.88 -3.89 -1.05
CA ASN A 285 -4.31 -3.70 -0.90
C ASN A 285 -4.97 -3.23 -2.19
N ILE A 286 -6.21 -3.66 -2.41
CA ILE A 286 -7.10 -3.24 -3.49
C ILE A 286 -8.37 -2.73 -2.81
N SER A 287 -8.76 -1.47 -3.08
CA SER A 287 -9.99 -0.91 -2.52
C SER A 287 -11.21 -1.70 -2.93
N SER A 288 -12.12 -1.92 -1.99
CA SER A 288 -13.41 -2.57 -2.26
C SER A 288 -14.41 -1.64 -2.95
N ALA A 289 -14.11 -0.35 -3.09
CA ALA A 289 -14.96 0.62 -3.72
C ALA A 289 -14.22 1.33 -4.86
N SER A 290 -14.93 1.60 -5.96
CA SER A 290 -14.47 2.49 -7.02
C SER A 290 -14.87 3.93 -6.73
N ASP A 291 -14.04 4.88 -7.16
CA ASP A 291 -14.39 6.29 -7.17
C ASP A 291 -15.49 6.55 -8.20
N LEU A 292 -16.61 7.08 -7.75
CA LEU A 292 -17.81 7.28 -8.58
C LEU A 292 -17.58 8.29 -9.73
N THR A 293 -16.64 9.22 -9.56
CA THR A 293 -16.36 10.27 -10.54
C THR A 293 -15.41 9.79 -11.63
N THR A 294 -14.34 9.08 -11.21
CA THR A 294 -13.27 8.67 -12.11
C THR A 294 -13.41 7.24 -12.62
N ARG A 295 -14.32 6.44 -12.06
CA ARG A 295 -14.49 5.00 -12.34
C ARG A 295 -13.18 4.22 -12.17
N ARG A 296 -12.42 4.56 -11.13
CA ARG A 296 -11.14 3.93 -10.84
C ARG A 296 -11.14 3.33 -9.44
N VAL A 297 -10.43 2.22 -9.31
CA VAL A 297 -10.20 1.53 -8.04
C VAL A 297 -8.82 1.90 -7.54
N MET A 298 -8.72 2.29 -6.27
CA MET A 298 -7.45 2.57 -5.62
C MET A 298 -6.72 1.25 -5.31
N VAL A 299 -5.50 1.15 -5.79
CA VAL A 299 -4.58 0.06 -5.47
C VAL A 299 -3.39 0.62 -4.72
N ARG A 300 -3.06 0.02 -3.59
CA ARG A 300 -1.94 0.38 -2.74
C ARG A 300 -0.86 -0.68 -2.82
N SER A 301 0.35 -0.26 -3.10
CA SER A 301 1.53 -1.11 -3.11
C SER A 301 2.58 -0.58 -2.16
N GLU A 302 3.35 -1.47 -1.53
CA GLU A 302 4.48 -1.10 -0.70
C GLU A 302 5.75 -1.06 -1.52
N ILE A 303 6.55 -0.01 -1.32
CA ILE A 303 7.79 0.25 -2.02
C ILE A 303 8.90 0.62 -1.00
N GLY A 304 10.02 -0.07 -1.06
CA GLY A 304 11.16 0.23 -0.21
C GLY A 304 11.84 1.54 -0.61
N ASN A 305 12.28 2.32 0.39
CA ASN A 305 12.95 3.60 0.21
C ASN A 305 14.20 3.74 1.10
N PRO A 306 15.15 2.79 1.04
CA PRO A 306 16.31 2.79 1.92
C PRO A 306 17.23 4.01 1.71
N ASP A 307 17.25 4.56 0.50
CA ASP A 307 18.12 5.70 0.15
C ASP A 307 17.40 7.05 0.31
N GLY A 308 16.14 7.08 0.75
CA GLY A 308 15.35 8.31 0.91
C GLY A 308 15.07 9.09 -0.38
N VAL A 309 15.23 8.44 -1.55
CA VAL A 309 15.04 9.06 -2.88
C VAL A 309 13.56 9.33 -3.16
N LEU A 310 12.69 8.43 -2.71
CA LEU A 310 11.24 8.57 -2.89
C LEU A 310 10.70 9.58 -1.87
N LYS A 311 9.95 10.54 -2.38
CA LYS A 311 9.25 11.54 -1.55
C LYS A 311 7.76 11.50 -1.82
N SER A 312 6.96 11.92 -0.84
CA SER A 312 5.52 12.04 -1.03
C SER A 312 5.18 12.91 -2.21
N ASP A 313 4.07 12.60 -2.84
CA ASP A 313 3.47 13.30 -3.99
C ASP A 313 4.28 13.22 -5.30
N MET A 314 5.36 12.42 -5.33
CA MET A 314 6.02 12.10 -6.58
C MET A 314 5.14 11.23 -7.46
N PHE A 315 5.04 11.61 -8.73
CA PHE A 315 4.34 10.80 -9.73
C PHE A 315 5.14 9.54 -10.07
N ALA A 316 4.42 8.44 -10.14
CA ALA A 316 4.95 7.16 -10.55
C ALA A 316 4.05 6.52 -11.62
N SER A 317 4.67 5.93 -12.62
CA SER A 317 4.02 5.03 -13.56
C SER A 317 4.48 3.61 -13.28
N PHE A 318 3.58 2.65 -13.38
CA PHE A 318 3.94 1.24 -13.19
C PHE A 318 3.23 0.37 -14.20
N LYS A 319 3.87 -0.75 -14.46
CA LYS A 319 3.37 -1.78 -15.36
C LYS A 319 2.87 -2.94 -14.54
N ILE A 320 1.65 -3.33 -14.81
CA ILE A 320 1.02 -4.50 -14.22
C ILE A 320 1.05 -5.58 -15.29
N GLY A 321 1.73 -6.69 -15.03
CA GLY A 321 1.62 -7.88 -15.86
C GLY A 321 0.25 -8.52 -15.63
N THR A 322 -0.55 -8.66 -16.68
CA THR A 322 -1.94 -9.12 -16.55
C THR A 322 -2.09 -10.63 -16.61
N ASN A 323 -1.09 -11.34 -17.18
CA ASN A 323 -1.13 -12.79 -17.32
C ASN A 323 0.27 -13.39 -17.19
N GLN A 324 0.34 -14.68 -16.86
CA GLN A 324 1.55 -15.46 -17.08
C GLN A 324 1.80 -15.52 -18.60
N PRO A 325 3.06 -15.38 -19.06
CA PRO A 325 3.38 -15.44 -20.47
C PRO A 325 2.97 -16.81 -21.01
N SER A 326 1.92 -16.83 -21.83
CA SER A 326 1.52 -18.01 -22.54
C SER A 326 2.27 -18.02 -23.88
N PRO A 327 3.02 -19.09 -24.18
CA PRO A 327 3.76 -19.16 -25.43
C PRO A 327 2.76 -19.19 -26.60
N THR A 328 2.84 -18.18 -27.46
CA THR A 328 2.06 -18.05 -28.68
C THR A 328 2.98 -17.90 -29.89
N PRO A 329 2.55 -18.27 -31.11
CA PRO A 329 3.33 -18.05 -32.30
C PRO A 329 3.76 -16.59 -32.42
N ALA A 330 5.03 -16.35 -32.74
CA ALA A 330 5.60 -15.02 -32.89
C ALA A 330 6.36 -14.90 -34.21
N VAL A 331 6.22 -13.72 -34.80
CA VAL A 331 6.95 -13.34 -36.02
C VAL A 331 7.58 -11.96 -35.82
N PRO A 332 8.69 -11.64 -36.52
CA PRO A 332 9.18 -10.26 -36.56
C PRO A 332 8.11 -9.30 -37.03
N THR A 333 8.07 -8.10 -36.45
CA THR A 333 7.04 -7.11 -36.79
C THR A 333 7.09 -6.71 -38.28
N GLU A 334 8.26 -6.77 -38.89
CA GLU A 334 8.47 -6.51 -40.33
C GLU A 334 7.91 -7.61 -41.27
N ALA A 335 7.62 -8.80 -40.75
CA ALA A 335 6.95 -9.88 -41.50
C ALA A 335 5.46 -9.63 -41.70
N VAL A 336 4.86 -8.75 -40.90
CA VAL A 336 3.42 -8.48 -40.93
C VAL A 336 3.12 -7.27 -41.80
N ILE A 337 2.36 -7.49 -42.87
CA ILE A 337 1.86 -6.45 -43.74
C ILE A 337 0.46 -6.07 -43.28
N ARG A 338 0.23 -4.78 -43.10
CA ARG A 338 -1.10 -4.23 -42.67
C ARG A 338 -1.71 -3.42 -43.76
N GLU A 339 -2.96 -3.75 -44.11
CA GLU A 339 -3.80 -3.02 -45.04
C GLU A 339 -5.12 -2.69 -44.34
N GLY A 340 -5.23 -1.48 -43.82
CA GLY A 340 -6.35 -1.11 -42.97
C GLY A 340 -6.42 -1.98 -41.71
N ASP A 341 -7.54 -2.70 -41.54
CA ASP A 341 -7.78 -3.58 -40.40
C ASP A 341 -7.30 -5.02 -40.63
N VAL A 342 -6.81 -5.36 -41.84
CA VAL A 342 -6.35 -6.71 -42.19
C VAL A 342 -4.84 -6.80 -42.02
N ALA A 343 -4.38 -7.79 -41.29
CA ALA A 343 -2.97 -8.15 -41.17
C ALA A 343 -2.71 -9.45 -41.95
N THR A 344 -1.66 -9.46 -42.76
CA THR A 344 -1.27 -10.60 -43.57
C THR A 344 0.21 -10.93 -43.38
N VAL A 345 0.55 -12.20 -43.62
CA VAL A 345 1.93 -12.70 -43.67
C VAL A 345 2.10 -13.57 -44.91
N TRP A 346 3.32 -13.66 -45.41
CA TRP A 346 3.68 -14.55 -46.50
C TRP A 346 4.33 -15.82 -45.95
N VAL A 347 3.67 -16.97 -46.15
CA VAL A 347 4.10 -18.28 -45.65
C VAL A 347 4.64 -19.10 -46.80
N GLU A 348 5.84 -19.68 -46.67
CA GLU A 348 6.40 -20.62 -47.64
C GLU A 348 5.65 -21.95 -47.49
N THR A 349 4.94 -22.36 -48.55
CA THR A 349 4.21 -23.64 -48.62
C THR A 349 5.02 -24.71 -49.31
N GLU A 350 5.79 -24.34 -50.37
CA GLU A 350 6.76 -25.13 -51.09
C GLU A 350 7.99 -24.26 -51.36
N PRO A 351 9.14 -24.81 -51.69
CA PRO A 351 10.33 -24.04 -52.06
C PRO A 351 10.01 -22.98 -53.13
N MET A 352 10.26 -21.69 -52.78
CA MET A 352 10.01 -20.53 -53.62
C MET A 352 8.51 -20.23 -53.94
N LEU A 353 7.57 -20.92 -53.28
CA LEU A 353 6.13 -20.69 -53.39
C LEU A 353 5.58 -20.15 -52.07
N PHE A 354 5.12 -18.91 -52.09
CA PHE A 354 4.62 -18.20 -50.92
C PHE A 354 3.10 -18.00 -51.03
N LYS A 355 2.44 -18.28 -49.92
CA LYS A 355 1.00 -18.09 -49.78
C LYS A 355 0.72 -16.88 -48.87
N ARG A 356 -0.09 -15.95 -49.35
CA ARG A 356 -0.62 -14.87 -48.53
C ARG A 356 -1.63 -15.45 -47.56
N ARG A 357 -1.46 -15.13 -46.26
CA ARG A 357 -2.36 -15.63 -45.21
C ARG A 357 -2.76 -14.49 -44.30
N VAL A 358 -4.07 -14.35 -44.08
CA VAL A 358 -4.62 -13.42 -43.10
C VAL A 358 -4.36 -13.98 -41.71
N VAL A 359 -3.86 -13.12 -40.82
CA VAL A 359 -3.52 -13.48 -39.45
C VAL A 359 -4.21 -12.54 -38.46
N ASP A 360 -4.61 -13.11 -37.33
CA ASP A 360 -5.04 -12.32 -36.17
C ASP A 360 -3.82 -11.97 -35.33
N ILE A 361 -3.53 -10.70 -35.23
CA ILE A 361 -2.36 -10.19 -34.52
C ILE A 361 -2.72 -9.74 -33.11
N GLY A 362 -1.78 -9.93 -32.18
CA GLY A 362 -1.91 -9.52 -30.80
C GLY A 362 -0.92 -8.44 -30.41
N ILE A 363 -0.25 -8.67 -29.29
CA ILE A 363 0.73 -7.77 -28.70
C ILE A 363 1.96 -7.63 -29.57
N GLN A 364 2.50 -6.42 -29.66
CA GLN A 364 3.82 -6.18 -30.25
C GLN A 364 4.80 -5.84 -29.13
N GLN A 365 5.89 -6.60 -29.04
CA GLN A 365 6.89 -6.44 -27.98
C GLN A 365 8.27 -6.83 -28.50
N ASN A 366 9.27 -6.02 -28.22
CA ASN A 366 10.69 -6.29 -28.56
C ASN A 366 10.94 -6.63 -30.03
N GLY A 367 10.21 -6.00 -30.97
CA GLY A 367 10.35 -6.25 -32.40
C GLY A 367 9.64 -7.52 -32.91
N LEU A 368 8.91 -8.22 -32.03
CA LEU A 368 8.08 -9.37 -32.34
C LEU A 368 6.60 -9.00 -32.28
N THR A 369 5.81 -9.61 -33.14
CA THR A 369 4.34 -9.52 -33.17
C THR A 369 3.76 -10.89 -32.81
N GLN A 370 2.88 -10.89 -31.83
CA GLN A 370 2.09 -12.05 -31.42
C GLN A 370 1.07 -12.41 -32.51
N ILE A 371 0.96 -13.68 -32.86
CA ILE A 371 -0.08 -14.20 -33.74
C ILE A 371 -1.05 -15.01 -32.87
N ARG A 372 -2.32 -14.56 -32.84
CA ARG A 372 -3.39 -15.25 -32.09
C ARG A 372 -4.06 -16.33 -32.91
N GLY A 373 -4.05 -16.17 -34.23
CA GLY A 373 -4.65 -17.13 -35.15
C GLY A 373 -4.15 -16.94 -36.58
N GLY A 374 -4.28 -18.00 -37.40
CA GLY A 374 -3.92 -18.00 -38.80
C GLY A 374 -2.49 -18.45 -39.10
N LEU A 375 -1.66 -18.74 -38.08
CA LEU A 375 -0.28 -19.20 -38.28
C LEU A 375 0.11 -20.19 -37.18
N ASP A 376 0.80 -21.25 -37.55
CA ASP A 376 1.25 -22.31 -36.64
C ASP A 376 2.75 -22.22 -36.34
N VAL A 377 3.15 -22.72 -35.18
CA VAL A 377 4.55 -22.83 -34.79
C VAL A 377 5.26 -23.83 -35.71
N GLY A 378 6.41 -23.40 -36.26
CA GLY A 378 7.21 -24.22 -37.14
C GLY A 378 7.07 -23.88 -38.61
N GLU A 379 6.05 -23.12 -39.02
CA GLU A 379 5.91 -22.61 -40.41
C GLU A 379 7.03 -21.63 -40.74
N LEU A 380 7.38 -21.53 -42.03
CA LEU A 380 8.36 -20.57 -42.53
C LEU A 380 7.65 -19.36 -43.09
N VAL A 381 8.01 -18.18 -42.56
CA VAL A 381 7.44 -16.90 -43.00
C VAL A 381 8.53 -15.96 -43.54
N VAL A 382 8.16 -15.11 -44.47
CA VAL A 382 9.05 -14.06 -44.98
C VAL A 382 9.12 -12.95 -43.93
N ALA A 383 10.27 -12.79 -43.29
CA ALA A 383 10.49 -11.74 -42.32
C ALA A 383 10.93 -10.45 -43.01
N ARG A 384 12.03 -10.47 -43.72
CA ARG A 384 12.49 -9.34 -44.51
C ARG A 384 12.15 -9.56 -45.99
N GLY A 385 11.71 -8.50 -46.67
CA GLY A 385 11.28 -8.56 -48.08
C GLY A 385 9.80 -8.95 -48.26
N ALA A 386 9.02 -9.05 -47.20
CA ALA A 386 7.57 -9.34 -47.27
C ALA A 386 6.82 -8.35 -48.21
N ILE A 387 7.16 -7.08 -48.19
CA ILE A 387 6.60 -6.05 -49.05
C ILE A 387 6.97 -6.30 -50.54
N PHE A 388 8.16 -6.84 -50.80
CA PHE A 388 8.56 -7.19 -52.17
C PHE A 388 7.65 -8.32 -52.70
N VAL A 389 7.42 -9.38 -51.90
CA VAL A 389 6.51 -10.48 -52.29
C VAL A 389 5.09 -9.97 -52.50
N ASP A 390 4.64 -9.05 -51.65
CA ASP A 390 3.30 -8.43 -51.80
C ASP A 390 3.13 -7.59 -53.07
N ASN A 391 4.20 -6.91 -53.46
CA ASN A 391 4.20 -6.15 -54.72
C ASN A 391 4.18 -7.05 -55.97
N GLU A 392 4.90 -8.19 -55.95
CA GLU A 392 4.87 -9.21 -57.02
C GLU A 392 3.47 -9.82 -57.13
N TRP A 393 2.76 -10.01 -56.01
CA TRP A 393 1.38 -10.52 -56.00
C TRP A 393 0.37 -9.56 -56.63
N ARG A 394 0.61 -8.26 -56.53
CA ARG A 394 -0.29 -7.21 -57.07
C ARG A 394 -0.12 -6.97 -58.58
N GLN A 395 0.95 -7.48 -59.18
CA GLN A 395 1.20 -7.35 -60.64
C GLN A 395 0.52 -8.51 -61.41
#